data_9905f476f805c40a9c00fdaf07bb8ea7
#
_entry.id   9905f476f805c40a9c00fdaf07bb8ea7
#
_cell.length_a   1.000
_cell.length_b   1.000
_cell.length_c   1.000
_cell.angle_alpha   90.00
_cell.angle_beta   90.00
_cell.angle_gamma   90.00
#
_symmetry.space_group_name_H-M   'P 1'
#
loop_
_entity.id
_entity.type
_entity.pdbx_description
1 polymer ?
#
loop_
_entity_poly.entity_id
_entity_poly.type
_entity_poly.pdbx_seq_one_letter_code
_entity_poly.pdbx_strand_id
1 'polypeptide(L)'
;MPKKKNDDIVFSEEIVLKTMEDVMHDSMLPYSEYVILERALPRVEDGLKPVQRRILFTMHELGTTADKPHRKCARIVGDCLGKYHPHGDTSVYDALARMAQPFVMRAPLVDGHGNFGSIDGDSPAAMRYTEARMTELTAQLLRDIDKDTVNFHLNFDDTQKEPDVLPGRFPNLVV
;
A
#
# COMPACT_ATOMS: atom_id res chain seq x y z
N MET A 1 27.69 -49.14 0.45
CA MET A 1 26.90 -47.91 0.61
C MET A 1 25.44 -48.32 0.94
N PRO A 2 24.89 -47.97 2.08
CA PRO A 2 23.51 -48.32 2.42
C PRO A 2 22.53 -47.44 1.68
N LYS A 3 21.53 -48.05 1.03
CA LYS A 3 20.41 -47.36 0.38
C LYS A 3 19.59 -46.64 1.46
N LYS A 4 19.42 -45.32 1.33
CA LYS A 4 18.42 -44.57 2.10
C LYS A 4 17.04 -45.12 1.79
N LYS A 5 16.34 -45.59 2.83
CA LYS A 5 14.89 -45.81 2.77
C LYS A 5 14.20 -44.48 2.53
N ASN A 6 13.44 -44.38 1.48
CA ASN A 6 12.42 -43.35 1.34
C ASN A 6 11.34 -43.65 2.36
N ASP A 7 11.21 -42.82 3.38
CA ASP A 7 10.04 -42.80 4.21
C ASP A 7 8.93 -42.17 3.36
N ASP A 8 8.07 -43.00 2.81
CA ASP A 8 6.84 -42.58 2.14
C ASP A 8 5.96 -41.88 3.18
N ILE A 9 5.86 -40.54 3.08
CA ILE A 9 4.93 -39.75 3.88
C ILE A 9 3.54 -40.09 3.38
N VAL A 10 2.84 -40.99 4.14
CA VAL A 10 1.45 -41.29 3.89
C VAL A 10 0.62 -40.11 4.38
N PHE A 11 0.16 -39.26 3.46
CA PHE A 11 -0.88 -38.29 3.76
C PHE A 11 -2.19 -39.04 3.98
N SER A 12 -2.68 -39.07 5.22
CA SER A 12 -4.05 -39.46 5.47
C SER A 12 -4.96 -38.27 5.17
N GLU A 13 -5.70 -38.33 4.09
CA GLU A 13 -6.75 -37.36 3.80
C GLU A 13 -7.91 -37.58 4.77
N GLU A 14 -8.11 -36.63 5.68
CA GLU A 14 -9.29 -36.60 6.54
C GLU A 14 -10.34 -35.69 5.89
N ILE A 15 -11.43 -36.29 5.41
CA ILE A 15 -12.56 -35.54 4.83
C ILE A 15 -13.43 -35.05 5.98
N VAL A 16 -13.38 -33.75 6.26
CA VAL A 16 -14.25 -33.10 7.24
C VAL A 16 -15.50 -32.58 6.53
N LEU A 17 -16.66 -33.10 6.90
CA LEU A 17 -17.94 -32.61 6.41
C LEU A 17 -18.35 -31.36 7.21
N LYS A 18 -18.51 -30.22 6.52
CA LYS A 18 -19.04 -28.97 7.06
C LYS A 18 -20.28 -28.53 6.27
N THR A 19 -21.19 -27.86 6.93
CA THR A 19 -22.30 -27.20 6.23
C THR A 19 -21.77 -26.00 5.42
N MET A 20 -22.50 -25.58 4.39
CA MET A 20 -22.16 -24.37 3.62
C MET A 20 -22.16 -23.14 4.54
N GLU A 21 -23.09 -23.08 5.49
CA GLU A 21 -23.19 -21.97 6.46
C GLU A 21 -21.95 -21.90 7.35
N ASP A 22 -21.46 -23.02 7.85
CA ASP A 22 -20.23 -23.08 8.67
C ASP A 22 -19.00 -22.65 7.86
N VAL A 23 -18.89 -23.12 6.61
CA VAL A 23 -17.78 -22.74 5.73
C VAL A 23 -17.80 -21.24 5.42
N MET A 24 -18.99 -20.68 5.15
CA MET A 24 -19.13 -19.25 4.89
C MET A 24 -18.81 -18.42 6.15
N HIS A 25 -19.32 -18.84 7.30
CA HIS A 25 -19.03 -18.18 8.57
C HIS A 25 -17.53 -18.18 8.88
N ASP A 26 -16.89 -19.35 8.80
CA ASP A 26 -15.47 -19.50 9.13
C ASP A 26 -14.54 -18.79 8.14
N SER A 27 -14.96 -18.57 6.88
CA SER A 27 -14.12 -17.99 5.83
C SER A 27 -14.45 -16.53 5.56
N MET A 28 -15.74 -16.17 5.49
CA MET A 28 -16.16 -14.83 5.06
C MET A 28 -16.07 -13.78 6.17
N LEU A 29 -16.33 -14.15 7.42
CA LEU A 29 -16.24 -13.19 8.52
C LEU A 29 -14.80 -12.73 8.76
N PRO A 30 -13.80 -13.61 8.91
CA PRO A 30 -12.41 -13.18 9.06
C PRO A 30 -11.90 -12.39 7.84
N TYR A 31 -12.31 -12.80 6.63
CA TYR A 31 -11.96 -12.04 5.42
C TYR A 31 -12.58 -10.64 5.41
N SER A 32 -13.86 -10.51 5.79
CA SER A 32 -14.53 -9.22 5.85
C SER A 32 -13.92 -8.30 6.89
N GLU A 33 -13.60 -8.84 8.07
CA GLU A 33 -12.88 -8.11 9.13
C GLU A 33 -11.52 -7.60 8.62
N TYR A 34 -10.73 -8.48 8.00
CA TYR A 34 -9.45 -8.10 7.40
C TYR A 34 -9.60 -6.97 6.36
N VAL A 35 -10.59 -7.08 5.44
CA VAL A 35 -10.80 -6.05 4.42
C VAL A 35 -11.20 -4.71 5.04
N ILE A 36 -12.01 -4.71 6.09
CA ILE A 36 -12.41 -3.48 6.78
C ILE A 36 -11.20 -2.85 7.48
N LEU A 37 -10.50 -3.61 8.33
CA LEU A 37 -9.45 -3.08 9.20
C LEU A 37 -8.15 -2.78 8.45
N GLU A 38 -7.74 -3.67 7.52
CA GLU A 38 -6.42 -3.62 6.90
C GLU A 38 -6.43 -3.07 5.45
N ARG A 39 -7.58 -2.68 4.93
CA ARG A 39 -7.67 -2.15 3.54
C ARG A 39 -8.54 -0.92 3.41
N ALA A 40 -9.75 -0.91 4.00
CA ALA A 40 -10.75 0.08 3.69
C ALA A 40 -10.67 1.33 4.57
N LEU A 41 -10.36 1.17 5.85
CA LEU A 41 -10.36 2.28 6.81
C LEU A 41 -9.00 2.98 6.88
N PRO A 42 -8.99 4.32 6.86
CA PRO A 42 -7.79 5.08 7.17
C PRO A 42 -7.50 5.02 8.69
N ARG A 43 -6.21 5.06 9.04
CA ARG A 43 -5.80 5.22 10.44
C ARG A 43 -6.07 6.65 10.89
N VAL A 44 -6.42 6.81 12.17
CA VAL A 44 -6.70 8.14 12.72
C VAL A 44 -5.42 8.99 12.88
N GLU A 45 -4.30 8.34 13.10
CA GLU A 45 -3.02 8.96 13.39
C GLU A 45 -2.46 9.72 12.18
N ASP A 46 -2.55 9.14 10.99
CA ASP A 46 -2.00 9.71 9.75
C ASP A 46 -3.04 9.98 8.65
N GLY A 47 -4.29 9.56 8.86
CA GLY A 47 -5.37 9.73 7.90
C GLY A 47 -5.22 8.94 6.61
N LEU A 48 -4.39 7.90 6.59
CA LEU A 48 -4.05 7.14 5.41
C LEU A 48 -4.57 5.71 5.46
N LYS A 49 -5.02 5.22 4.31
CA LYS A 49 -5.22 3.79 4.09
C LYS A 49 -3.87 3.09 3.92
N PRO A 50 -3.76 1.80 4.20
CA PRO A 50 -2.49 1.06 4.10
C PRO A 50 -1.78 1.22 2.74
N VAL A 51 -2.52 1.13 1.62
CA VAL A 51 -1.93 1.31 0.28
C VAL A 51 -1.36 2.72 0.08
N GLN A 52 -2.03 3.75 0.58
CA GLN A 52 -1.55 5.14 0.47
C GLN A 52 -0.27 5.34 1.28
N ARG A 53 -0.23 4.82 2.50
CA ARG A 53 0.96 4.87 3.37
C ARG A 53 2.15 4.18 2.72
N ARG A 54 1.96 3.00 2.15
CA ARG A 54 3.00 2.24 1.45
C ARG A 54 3.54 2.99 0.23
N ILE A 55 2.68 3.65 -0.54
CA ILE A 55 3.10 4.48 -1.68
C ILE A 55 3.96 5.65 -1.20
N LEU A 56 3.51 6.41 -0.20
CA LEU A 56 4.26 7.57 0.31
C LEU A 56 5.59 7.14 0.96
N PHE A 57 5.59 6.02 1.69
CA PHE A 57 6.81 5.46 2.25
C PHE A 57 7.80 5.01 1.17
N THR A 58 7.32 4.35 0.11
CA THR A 58 8.14 4.00 -1.07
C THR A 58 8.72 5.24 -1.74
N MET A 59 7.93 6.31 -1.88
CA MET A 59 8.40 7.57 -2.45
C MET A 59 9.48 8.22 -1.58
N HIS A 60 9.36 8.11 -0.25
CA HIS A 60 10.37 8.56 0.70
C HIS A 60 11.68 7.80 0.53
N GLU A 61 11.65 6.48 0.49
CA GLU A 61 12.85 5.65 0.26
C GLU A 61 13.52 5.92 -1.09
N LEU A 62 12.72 6.13 -2.13
CA LEU A 62 13.22 6.54 -3.46
C LEU A 62 13.78 7.96 -3.46
N GLY A 63 13.57 8.71 -2.39
CA GLY A 63 14.00 10.11 -2.27
C GLY A 63 13.33 11.02 -3.29
N THR A 64 12.05 10.79 -3.62
CA THR A 64 11.26 11.63 -4.54
C THR A 64 10.62 12.81 -3.81
N THR A 65 11.43 13.62 -3.18
CA THR A 65 11.02 14.81 -2.42
C THR A 65 10.59 15.95 -3.32
N ALA A 66 9.89 16.96 -2.78
CA ALA A 66 9.34 18.08 -3.52
C ALA A 66 10.40 18.93 -4.25
N ASP A 67 11.63 18.95 -3.74
CA ASP A 67 12.79 19.65 -4.30
C ASP A 67 13.47 18.90 -5.46
N LYS A 68 13.09 17.65 -5.71
CA LYS A 68 13.72 16.80 -6.72
C LYS A 68 12.85 16.62 -7.97
N PRO A 69 13.46 16.22 -9.09
CA PRO A 69 12.70 15.92 -10.30
C PRO A 69 11.66 14.81 -10.09
N HIS A 70 10.56 14.90 -10.82
CA HIS A 70 9.56 13.86 -10.89
C HIS A 70 10.16 12.53 -11.37
N ARG A 71 9.61 11.42 -10.90
CA ARG A 71 9.96 10.06 -11.34
C ARG A 71 8.76 9.40 -12.00
N LYS A 72 9.01 8.49 -12.95
CA LYS A 72 7.95 7.70 -13.59
C LYS A 72 7.11 6.97 -12.54
N CYS A 73 5.78 7.09 -12.62
CA CYS A 73 4.87 6.40 -11.72
C CYS A 73 5.08 4.87 -11.76
N ALA A 74 5.42 4.31 -12.93
CA ALA A 74 5.75 2.89 -13.07
C ALA A 74 6.89 2.44 -12.14
N ARG A 75 7.89 3.31 -11.87
CA ARG A 75 8.98 3.02 -10.94
C ARG A 75 8.47 2.98 -9.49
N ILE A 76 7.67 3.97 -9.10
CA ILE A 76 7.11 4.06 -7.75
C ILE A 76 6.19 2.86 -7.48
N VAL A 77 5.30 2.56 -8.43
CA VAL A 77 4.38 1.41 -8.35
C VAL A 77 5.15 0.10 -8.27
N GLY A 78 6.16 -0.10 -9.12
CA GLY A 78 6.98 -1.32 -9.13
C GLY A 78 7.71 -1.57 -7.82
N ASP A 79 8.35 -0.54 -7.25
CA ASP A 79 9.04 -0.66 -5.96
C ASP A 79 8.05 -0.89 -4.79
N CYS A 80 6.87 -0.26 -4.83
CA CYS A 80 5.82 -0.47 -3.83
C CYS A 80 5.30 -1.91 -3.85
N LEU A 81 5.03 -2.46 -5.04
CA LEU A 81 4.59 -3.85 -5.21
C LEU A 81 5.65 -4.84 -4.76
N GLY A 82 6.89 -4.61 -5.17
CA GLY A 82 7.98 -5.53 -4.88
C GLY A 82 8.36 -5.59 -3.40
N LYS A 83 8.12 -4.51 -2.64
CA LYS A 83 8.55 -4.42 -1.25
C LYS A 83 7.42 -4.55 -0.23
N TYR A 84 6.24 -3.96 -0.50
CA TYR A 84 5.24 -3.71 0.54
C TYR A 84 3.83 -4.17 0.21
N HIS A 85 3.44 -4.19 -1.07
CA HIS A 85 2.03 -4.39 -1.43
C HIS A 85 1.84 -5.52 -2.44
N PRO A 86 1.70 -6.79 -2.01
CA PRO A 86 1.64 -7.97 -2.88
C PRO A 86 0.26 -8.13 -3.55
N HIS A 87 -0.18 -7.11 -4.29
CA HIS A 87 -1.47 -7.07 -4.99
C HIS A 87 -1.30 -6.54 -6.42
N GLY A 88 -2.40 -6.31 -7.15
CA GLY A 88 -2.33 -5.82 -8.52
C GLY A 88 -1.79 -4.39 -8.64
N ASP A 89 -1.03 -4.13 -9.70
CA ASP A 89 -0.42 -2.82 -10.01
C ASP A 89 -1.46 -1.72 -10.23
N THR A 90 -2.60 -2.06 -10.82
CA THR A 90 -3.73 -1.13 -11.03
C THR A 90 -4.20 -0.52 -9.72
N SER A 91 -4.34 -1.32 -8.65
CA SER A 91 -4.81 -0.82 -7.35
C SER A 91 -3.86 0.20 -6.74
N VAL A 92 -2.55 -0.03 -6.87
CA VAL A 92 -1.51 0.88 -6.37
C VAL A 92 -1.46 2.15 -7.23
N TYR A 93 -1.52 2.01 -8.56
CA TYR A 93 -1.50 3.16 -9.45
C TYR A 93 -2.74 4.05 -9.28
N ASP A 94 -3.93 3.45 -9.17
CA ASP A 94 -5.18 4.20 -8.93
C ASP A 94 -5.13 4.98 -7.61
N ALA A 95 -4.58 4.37 -6.55
CA ALA A 95 -4.40 5.06 -5.28
C ALA A 95 -3.40 6.23 -5.39
N LEU A 96 -2.28 6.03 -6.10
CA LEU A 96 -1.30 7.08 -6.36
C LEU A 96 -1.92 8.22 -7.18
N ALA A 97 -2.66 7.90 -8.24
CA ALA A 97 -3.32 8.88 -9.08
C ALA A 97 -4.33 9.71 -8.30
N ARG A 98 -5.15 9.09 -7.44
CA ARG A 98 -6.12 9.80 -6.58
C ARG A 98 -5.44 10.79 -5.63
N MET A 99 -4.29 10.45 -5.07
CA MET A 99 -3.52 11.36 -4.21
C MET A 99 -2.93 12.56 -4.96
N ALA A 100 -2.84 12.50 -6.29
CA ALA A 100 -2.38 13.60 -7.15
C ALA A 100 -3.53 14.45 -7.73
N GLN A 101 -4.79 14.02 -7.58
CA GLN A 101 -5.96 14.69 -8.18
C GLN A 101 -6.48 15.81 -7.28
N PRO A 102 -6.43 17.10 -7.70
CA PRO A 102 -6.90 18.21 -6.88
C PRO A 102 -8.43 18.28 -6.73
N PHE A 103 -9.17 17.57 -7.58
CA PHE A 103 -10.63 17.44 -7.48
C PHE A 103 -11.06 16.29 -6.55
N VAL A 104 -10.16 15.42 -6.12
CA VAL A 104 -10.39 14.33 -5.15
C VAL A 104 -9.84 14.69 -3.78
N MET A 105 -8.63 15.24 -3.76
CA MET A 105 -7.94 15.62 -2.52
C MET A 105 -8.03 17.14 -2.33
N ARG A 106 -8.47 17.57 -1.14
CA ARG A 106 -8.45 19.01 -0.80
C ARG A 106 -7.03 19.56 -0.84
N ALA A 107 -6.07 18.79 -0.34
CA ALA A 107 -4.64 19.08 -0.42
C ALA A 107 -3.92 17.84 -0.98
N PRO A 108 -3.51 17.86 -2.26
CA PRO A 108 -2.84 16.72 -2.86
C PRO A 108 -1.55 16.36 -2.14
N LEU A 109 -1.37 15.07 -1.86
CA LEU A 109 -0.16 14.53 -1.23
C LEU A 109 0.92 14.21 -2.26
N VAL A 110 0.53 14.04 -3.52
CA VAL A 110 1.41 13.73 -4.64
C VAL A 110 1.33 14.88 -5.66
N ASP A 111 2.48 15.37 -6.08
CA ASP A 111 2.64 16.31 -7.19
C ASP A 111 2.84 15.50 -8.48
N GLY A 112 1.81 15.48 -9.32
CA GLY A 112 1.76 14.68 -10.55
C GLY A 112 2.09 15.52 -11.78
N HIS A 113 2.89 14.94 -12.69
CA HIS A 113 3.19 15.51 -14.00
C HIS A 113 2.68 14.57 -15.10
N GLY A 114 1.78 15.08 -15.93
CA GLY A 114 1.09 14.32 -16.97
C GLY A 114 -0.43 14.30 -16.76
N ASN A 115 -1.12 13.38 -17.43
CA ASN A 115 -2.57 13.24 -17.32
C ASN A 115 -2.93 12.27 -16.19
N PHE A 116 -3.49 12.80 -15.10
CA PHE A 116 -4.02 12.05 -13.97
C PHE A 116 -5.55 11.95 -13.96
N GLY A 117 -6.18 12.17 -15.10
CA GLY A 117 -7.63 12.13 -15.23
C GLY A 117 -8.29 13.50 -15.05
N SER A 118 -9.61 13.52 -15.16
CA SER A 118 -10.42 14.72 -15.03
C SER A 118 -11.63 14.50 -14.12
N ILE A 119 -12.26 15.60 -13.69
CA ILE A 119 -13.52 15.56 -12.94
C ILE A 119 -14.68 15.00 -13.79
N ASP A 120 -14.55 15.09 -15.13
CA ASP A 120 -15.56 14.59 -16.08
C ASP A 120 -15.50 13.06 -16.28
N GLY A 121 -14.60 12.38 -15.55
CA GLY A 121 -14.51 10.92 -15.54
C GLY A 121 -13.44 10.32 -16.45
N ASP A 122 -12.57 11.13 -17.04
CA ASP A 122 -11.42 10.60 -17.78
C ASP A 122 -10.48 9.85 -16.86
N SER A 123 -10.04 8.67 -17.30
CA SER A 123 -9.07 7.88 -16.57
C SER A 123 -7.67 8.48 -16.66
N PRO A 124 -6.81 8.27 -15.64
CA PRO A 124 -5.40 8.59 -15.75
C PRO A 124 -4.73 7.90 -16.93
N ALA A 125 -3.73 8.54 -17.53
CA ALA A 125 -2.89 7.90 -18.52
C ALA A 125 -2.09 6.75 -17.88
N ALA A 126 -1.66 5.78 -18.69
CA ALA A 126 -0.88 4.65 -18.17
C ALA A 126 0.37 5.12 -17.41
N MET A 127 0.71 4.43 -16.32
CA MET A 127 1.79 4.78 -15.38
C MET A 127 3.18 4.94 -16.01
N ARG A 128 3.39 4.41 -17.22
CA ARG A 128 4.62 4.62 -17.99
C ARG A 128 4.77 6.03 -18.57
N TYR A 129 3.67 6.76 -18.71
CA TYR A 129 3.65 8.13 -19.24
C TYR A 129 3.64 9.20 -18.16
N THR A 130 3.04 8.90 -17.01
CA THR A 130 2.91 9.84 -15.90
C THR A 130 4.14 9.83 -14.99
N GLU A 131 4.38 10.95 -14.33
CA GLU A 131 5.48 11.12 -13.38
C GLU A 131 4.93 11.72 -12.10
N ALA A 132 5.59 11.43 -10.98
CA ALA A 132 5.16 11.91 -9.67
C ALA A 132 6.35 12.20 -8.75
N ARG A 133 6.10 13.07 -7.77
CA ARG A 133 6.94 13.33 -6.61
C ARG A 133 6.07 13.69 -5.41
N MET A 134 6.64 13.69 -4.22
CA MET A 134 5.93 14.13 -3.02
C MET A 134 5.72 15.65 -3.03
N THR A 135 4.62 16.09 -2.41
CA THR A 135 4.41 17.52 -2.10
C THR A 135 5.13 17.91 -0.80
N GLU A 136 5.28 19.21 -0.55
CA GLU A 136 5.78 19.73 0.72
C GLU A 136 4.91 19.28 1.92
N LEU A 137 3.60 19.13 1.70
CA LEU A 137 2.67 18.65 2.70
C LEU A 137 3.00 17.20 3.11
N THR A 138 3.30 16.34 2.14
CA THR A 138 3.70 14.95 2.39
C THR A 138 5.02 14.87 3.17
N ALA A 139 5.94 15.80 2.92
CA ALA A 139 7.16 15.89 3.70
C ALA A 139 6.89 16.14 5.21
N GLN A 140 5.79 16.83 5.55
CA GLN A 140 5.39 17.03 6.95
C GLN A 140 4.78 15.76 7.58
N LEU A 141 4.12 14.90 6.78
CA LEU A 141 3.63 13.60 7.25
C LEU A 141 4.77 12.64 7.59
N LEU A 142 5.84 12.67 6.80
CA LEU A 142 7.01 11.78 6.90
C LEU A 142 8.11 12.33 7.81
N ARG A 143 7.99 13.58 8.25
CA ARG A 143 9.01 14.23 9.04
C ARG A 143 9.29 13.46 10.33
N ASP A 144 10.56 13.25 10.60
CA ASP A 144 11.07 12.53 11.77
C ASP A 144 10.80 11.00 11.76
N ILE A 145 10.41 10.40 10.61
CA ILE A 145 10.18 8.95 10.50
C ILE A 145 11.44 8.14 10.84
N ASP A 146 12.63 8.68 10.55
CA ASP A 146 13.93 8.05 10.83
C ASP A 146 14.39 8.20 12.28
N LYS A 147 13.57 8.84 13.15
CA LYS A 147 13.90 9.13 14.55
C LYS A 147 13.16 8.24 15.56
N ASP A 148 12.75 7.06 15.14
CA ASP A 148 12.06 6.09 16.00
C ASP A 148 10.77 6.65 16.63
N THR A 149 10.03 7.46 15.86
CA THR A 149 8.80 8.13 16.29
C THR A 149 7.56 7.29 16.13
N VAL A 150 7.63 6.22 15.33
CA VAL A 150 6.54 5.30 15.02
C VAL A 150 7.04 3.87 15.02
N ASN A 151 6.14 2.92 15.25
CA ASN A 151 6.46 1.51 15.17
C ASN A 151 6.57 1.05 13.71
N PHE A 152 7.39 0.02 13.51
CA PHE A 152 7.57 -0.66 12.25
C PHE A 152 7.30 -2.15 12.41
N HIS A 153 6.67 -2.76 11.43
CA HIS A 153 6.52 -4.20 11.32
C HIS A 153 7.19 -4.73 10.06
N LEU A 154 7.35 -6.04 9.97
CA LEU A 154 7.89 -6.70 8.79
C LEU A 154 6.82 -6.71 7.68
N ASN A 155 7.27 -6.57 6.44
CA ASN A 155 6.42 -6.69 5.26
C ASN A 155 5.96 -8.16 5.03
N PHE A 156 5.22 -8.41 3.94
CA PHE A 156 4.61 -9.71 3.64
C PHE A 156 5.59 -10.89 3.48
N ASP A 157 6.87 -10.64 3.19
CA ASP A 157 7.91 -11.66 3.00
C ASP A 157 9.05 -11.58 4.04
N ASP A 158 8.86 -10.81 5.10
CA ASP A 158 9.80 -10.59 6.21
C ASP A 158 11.18 -10.02 5.79
N THR A 159 11.29 -9.46 4.58
CA THR A 159 12.57 -8.93 4.06
C THR A 159 12.77 -7.44 4.32
N GLN A 160 11.69 -6.69 4.49
CA GLN A 160 11.70 -5.24 4.68
C GLN A 160 10.84 -4.85 5.88
N LYS A 161 11.04 -3.62 6.37
CA LYS A 161 10.19 -3.04 7.41
C LYS A 161 9.33 -1.93 6.81
N GLU A 162 8.06 -1.90 7.18
CA GLU A 162 7.14 -0.83 6.83
C GLU A 162 6.56 -0.19 8.10
N PRO A 163 6.25 1.12 8.10
CA PRO A 163 5.72 1.80 9.27
C PRO A 163 4.24 1.47 9.48
N ASP A 164 3.84 1.27 10.74
CA ASP A 164 2.43 1.09 11.12
C ASP A 164 1.60 2.31 10.78
N VAL A 165 2.16 3.49 11.04
CA VAL A 165 1.58 4.81 10.73
C VAL A 165 2.70 5.79 10.37
N LEU A 166 2.38 6.89 9.70
CA LEU A 166 3.33 7.99 9.51
C LEU A 166 3.33 8.92 10.74
N PRO A 167 4.45 9.61 11.04
CA PRO A 167 4.55 10.48 12.21
C PRO A 167 3.54 11.63 12.27
N GLY A 168 3.04 12.08 11.13
CA GLY A 168 1.94 13.02 10.94
C GLY A 168 1.96 14.27 11.84
N ARG A 169 2.40 15.42 11.31
CA ARG A 169 2.41 16.68 12.09
C ARG A 169 1.10 17.44 12.05
N PHE A 170 0.13 16.98 11.29
CA PHE A 170 -1.19 17.59 11.16
C PHE A 170 -2.25 16.50 10.99
N PRO A 171 -3.51 16.79 11.34
CA PRO A 171 -4.60 15.82 11.26
C PRO A 171 -5.06 15.63 9.81
N ASN A 172 -4.39 14.78 9.06
CA ASN A 172 -4.62 14.56 7.62
C ASN A 172 -6.06 14.11 7.28
N LEU A 173 -6.82 13.55 8.23
CA LEU A 173 -8.24 13.21 8.02
C LEU A 173 -9.16 14.42 7.82
N VAL A 174 -8.76 15.61 8.24
CA VAL A 174 -9.57 16.83 8.16
C VAL A 174 -8.97 17.89 7.22
N VAL A 175 -7.82 17.62 6.63
CA VAL A 175 -7.15 18.43 5.62
C VAL A 175 -7.49 17.93 4.24
#